data_fcead412178a6c53680965788ddd0a4f
#
_entry.id   fcead412178a6c53680965788ddd0a4f
#
_cell.length_a   1.000
_cell.length_b   1.000
_cell.length_c   1.000
_cell.angle_alpha   90.00
_cell.angle_beta   90.00
_cell.angle_gamma   90.00
#
_symmetry.space_group_name_H-M   'P 1'
#
loop_
_entity.id
_entity.type
_entity.pdbx_description
1 polymer ?
#
loop_
_entity_poly.entity_id
_entity_poly.type
_entity_poly.pdbx_seq_one_letter_code
_entity_poly.pdbx_strand_id
1 'polypeptide(L)'
;MRLKGKTAIITGAGSGYGAGIARRFAAEGARVAVVDINAEAASAVAKSFGGDAIAVGCDVSNSESVGAMVAEVVRQFGSFDTLINNAAITQKPKRIAKTTEAEIDRLFAVNIKSIYHMATHALPVIRKGGGGCVINIASIGPLRPRGGMHWYNASKAAVITLTMSMASELAPDKIRVNAIGPAIGRTPMGHSMFDGDTDAALDKLVSTSLLGRLCEPEDIASAAVYLASDDASYVTGIMLPVDGGRLVA
;
A
#
# COMPACT_ATOMS: atom_id res chain seq x y z
N MET A 1 -18.59 -0.09 12.66
CA MET A 1 -18.05 0.65 11.50
C MET A 1 -17.02 1.66 12.00
N ARG A 2 -15.75 1.25 11.97
CA ARG A 2 -14.60 2.01 12.54
C ARG A 2 -14.16 3.17 11.65
N LEU A 3 -14.58 3.18 10.36
CA LEU A 3 -14.20 4.20 9.38
C LEU A 3 -15.41 5.00 8.88
N LYS A 4 -16.51 5.00 9.62
CA LYS A 4 -17.69 5.80 9.27
C LYS A 4 -17.33 7.29 9.18
N GLY A 5 -17.65 7.90 8.05
CA GLY A 5 -17.34 9.31 7.76
C GLY A 5 -15.95 9.58 7.22
N LYS A 6 -15.06 8.57 7.16
CA LYS A 6 -13.74 8.67 6.52
C LYS A 6 -13.86 8.55 5.00
N THR A 7 -12.94 9.18 4.29
CA THR A 7 -12.81 9.07 2.83
C THR A 7 -11.37 8.69 2.50
N ALA A 8 -11.20 7.57 1.79
CA ALA A 8 -9.88 7.00 1.54
C ALA A 8 -9.53 6.92 0.05
N ILE A 9 -8.28 7.26 -0.29
CA ILE A 9 -7.65 6.90 -1.56
C ILE A 9 -6.78 5.67 -1.32
N ILE A 10 -6.94 4.62 -2.14
CA ILE A 10 -6.14 3.39 -2.05
C ILE A 10 -5.53 3.12 -3.42
N THR A 11 -4.21 3.21 -3.52
CA THR A 11 -3.48 2.98 -4.78
C THR A 11 -3.13 1.50 -4.96
N GLY A 12 -3.06 1.03 -6.23
CA GLY A 12 -2.85 -0.40 -6.53
C GLY A 12 -3.99 -1.26 -6.01
N ALA A 13 -5.22 -0.73 -6.03
CA ALA A 13 -6.37 -1.35 -5.41
C ALA A 13 -7.20 -2.24 -6.36
N GLY A 14 -6.74 -2.42 -7.60
CA GLY A 14 -7.36 -3.35 -8.56
C GLY A 14 -7.14 -4.83 -8.22
N SER A 15 -6.21 -5.16 -7.30
CA SER A 15 -5.91 -6.54 -6.93
C SER A 15 -5.23 -6.67 -5.56
N GLY A 16 -4.99 -7.90 -5.10
CA GLY A 16 -4.14 -8.23 -3.96
C GLY A 16 -4.52 -7.50 -2.67
N TYR A 17 -3.51 -7.01 -1.95
CA TYR A 17 -3.70 -6.31 -0.68
C TYR A 17 -4.53 -5.03 -0.83
N GLY A 18 -4.30 -4.25 -1.88
CA GLY A 18 -5.05 -3.02 -2.13
C GLY A 18 -6.54 -3.26 -2.30
N ALA A 19 -6.93 -4.30 -3.04
CA ALA A 19 -8.33 -4.70 -3.19
C ALA A 19 -8.95 -5.19 -1.87
N GLY A 20 -8.19 -5.95 -1.06
CA GLY A 20 -8.61 -6.36 0.28
C GLY A 20 -8.86 -5.16 1.20
N ILE A 21 -7.92 -4.20 1.21
CA ILE A 21 -8.06 -2.96 1.98
C ILE A 21 -9.31 -2.18 1.53
N ALA A 22 -9.51 -2.03 0.21
CA ALA A 22 -10.65 -1.29 -0.33
C ALA A 22 -12.00 -1.88 0.10
N ARG A 23 -12.16 -3.20 -0.03
CA ARG A 23 -13.38 -3.89 0.41
C ARG A 23 -13.61 -3.75 1.92
N ARG A 24 -12.56 -3.92 2.72
CA ARG A 24 -12.68 -3.82 4.17
C ARG A 24 -12.98 -2.40 4.62
N PHE A 25 -12.38 -1.38 4.00
CA PHE A 25 -12.65 0.02 4.30
C PHE A 25 -14.12 0.37 4.01
N ALA A 26 -14.65 -0.06 2.86
CA ALA A 26 -16.06 0.12 2.53
C ALA A 26 -16.98 -0.59 3.54
N ALA A 27 -16.66 -1.82 3.92
CA ALA A 27 -17.41 -2.57 4.95
C ALA A 27 -17.38 -1.89 6.33
N GLU A 28 -16.33 -1.12 6.63
CA GLU A 28 -16.20 -0.31 7.84
C GLU A 28 -16.80 1.10 7.71
N GLY A 29 -17.48 1.40 6.59
CA GLY A 29 -18.26 2.62 6.38
C GLY A 29 -17.48 3.80 5.78
N ALA A 30 -16.29 3.57 5.22
CA ALA A 30 -15.56 4.59 4.49
C ALA A 30 -16.09 4.77 3.07
N ARG A 31 -16.00 5.99 2.52
CA ARG A 31 -16.01 6.24 1.08
C ARG A 31 -14.65 5.89 0.50
N VAL A 32 -14.60 5.18 -0.62
CA VAL A 32 -13.33 4.63 -1.13
C VAL A 32 -13.10 5.01 -2.59
N ALA A 33 -11.99 5.65 -2.87
CA ALA A 33 -11.44 5.78 -4.22
C ALA A 33 -10.48 4.59 -4.47
N VAL A 34 -10.93 3.67 -5.32
CA VAL A 34 -10.17 2.50 -5.78
C VAL A 34 -9.30 2.95 -6.96
N VAL A 35 -8.00 3.07 -6.73
CA VAL A 35 -7.06 3.63 -7.71
C VAL A 35 -6.11 2.54 -8.20
N ASP A 36 -6.02 2.36 -9.52
CA ASP A 36 -5.08 1.42 -10.13
C ASP A 36 -4.67 1.90 -11.53
N ILE A 37 -3.51 1.46 -12.01
CA ILE A 37 -3.09 1.68 -13.39
C ILE A 37 -4.02 0.94 -14.37
N ASN A 38 -4.57 -0.20 -13.94
CA ASN A 38 -5.61 -0.92 -14.64
C ASN A 38 -6.99 -0.43 -14.17
N ALA A 39 -7.55 0.54 -14.92
CA ALA A 39 -8.85 1.14 -14.60
C ALA A 39 -10.01 0.13 -14.59
N GLU A 40 -9.95 -0.92 -15.42
CA GLU A 40 -10.98 -1.98 -15.48
C GLU A 40 -10.95 -2.80 -14.19
N ALA A 41 -9.76 -3.19 -13.72
CA ALA A 41 -9.60 -3.90 -12.44
C ALA A 41 -10.07 -3.04 -11.26
N ALA A 42 -9.72 -1.75 -11.24
CA ALA A 42 -10.24 -0.81 -10.24
C ALA A 42 -11.77 -0.74 -10.25
N SER A 43 -12.38 -0.64 -11.44
CA SER A 43 -13.84 -0.62 -11.61
C SER A 43 -14.51 -1.91 -11.12
N ALA A 44 -13.93 -3.07 -11.44
CA ALA A 44 -14.44 -4.35 -10.97
C ALA A 44 -14.42 -4.45 -9.45
N VAL A 45 -13.34 -4.00 -8.80
CA VAL A 45 -13.22 -3.97 -7.35
C VAL A 45 -14.23 -2.99 -6.73
N ALA A 46 -14.34 -1.75 -7.22
CA ALA A 46 -15.28 -0.78 -6.70
C ALA A 46 -16.73 -1.26 -6.78
N LYS A 47 -17.11 -1.91 -7.88
CA LYS A 47 -18.46 -2.49 -8.06
C LYS A 47 -18.73 -3.69 -7.14
N SER A 48 -17.70 -4.40 -6.68
CA SER A 48 -17.84 -5.65 -5.91
C SER A 48 -18.39 -5.46 -4.50
N PHE A 49 -18.31 -4.27 -3.92
CA PHE A 49 -18.77 -4.01 -2.55
C PHE A 49 -19.88 -2.95 -2.46
N GLY A 50 -20.25 -2.31 -3.58
CA GLY A 50 -21.32 -1.27 -3.59
C GLY A 50 -20.97 -0.06 -2.74
N GLY A 51 -21.98 0.78 -2.47
CA GLY A 51 -21.82 1.96 -1.63
C GLY A 51 -21.11 3.12 -2.32
N ASP A 52 -20.57 4.04 -1.52
CA ASP A 52 -19.88 5.23 -1.99
C ASP A 52 -18.45 4.92 -2.41
N ALA A 53 -18.30 4.23 -3.54
CA ALA A 53 -16.99 3.92 -4.12
C ALA A 53 -16.86 4.46 -5.54
N ILE A 54 -15.69 4.97 -5.87
CA ILE A 54 -15.30 5.33 -7.23
C ILE A 54 -14.08 4.57 -7.67
N ALA A 55 -13.93 4.36 -8.98
CA ALA A 55 -12.72 3.80 -9.58
C ALA A 55 -12.02 4.87 -10.41
N VAL A 56 -10.70 4.99 -10.25
CA VAL A 56 -9.89 5.98 -10.97
C VAL A 56 -8.65 5.30 -11.53
N GLY A 57 -8.42 5.43 -12.85
CA GLY A 57 -7.19 5.01 -13.50
C GLY A 57 -6.06 5.97 -13.15
N CYS A 58 -4.89 5.46 -12.69
CA CYS A 58 -3.74 6.31 -12.37
C CYS A 58 -2.43 5.54 -12.44
N ASP A 59 -1.47 6.08 -13.18
CA ASP A 59 -0.06 5.69 -13.06
C ASP A 59 0.59 6.52 -11.96
N VAL A 60 0.83 5.91 -10.81
CA VAL A 60 1.43 6.58 -9.64
C VAL A 60 2.88 7.03 -9.86
N SER A 61 3.56 6.52 -10.88
CA SER A 61 4.91 6.94 -11.26
C SER A 61 4.94 8.26 -12.06
N ASN A 62 3.76 8.75 -12.47
CA ASN A 62 3.59 10.00 -13.23
C ASN A 62 2.88 11.06 -12.39
N SER A 63 3.53 12.21 -12.20
CA SER A 63 3.01 13.30 -11.35
C SER A 63 1.70 13.92 -11.88
N GLU A 64 1.56 14.07 -13.21
CA GLU A 64 0.34 14.65 -13.81
C GLU A 64 -0.84 13.68 -13.63
N SER A 65 -0.60 12.38 -13.82
CA SER A 65 -1.60 11.33 -13.58
C SER A 65 -2.08 11.33 -12.13
N VAL A 66 -1.16 11.48 -11.17
CA VAL A 66 -1.51 11.60 -9.74
C VAL A 66 -2.30 12.87 -9.46
N GLY A 67 -1.89 14.00 -10.03
CA GLY A 67 -2.62 15.26 -9.89
C GLY A 67 -4.06 15.17 -10.42
N ALA A 68 -4.24 14.58 -11.60
CA ALA A 68 -5.56 14.37 -12.21
C ALA A 68 -6.43 13.42 -11.35
N MET A 69 -5.86 12.34 -10.83
CA MET A 69 -6.55 11.40 -9.93
C MET A 69 -7.01 12.11 -8.65
N VAL A 70 -6.16 12.89 -8.00
CA VAL A 70 -6.51 13.64 -6.78
C VAL A 70 -7.64 14.63 -7.08
N ALA A 71 -7.56 15.37 -8.19
CA ALA A 71 -8.61 16.30 -8.61
C ALA A 71 -9.95 15.58 -8.84
N GLU A 72 -9.94 14.41 -9.46
CA GLU A 72 -11.14 13.60 -9.68
C GLU A 72 -11.77 13.13 -8.36
N VAL A 73 -10.95 12.65 -7.40
CA VAL A 73 -11.45 12.24 -6.08
C VAL A 73 -12.05 13.42 -5.33
N VAL A 74 -11.41 14.59 -5.37
CA VAL A 74 -11.96 15.82 -4.77
C VAL A 74 -13.26 16.23 -5.45
N ARG A 75 -13.37 16.13 -6.77
CA ARG A 75 -14.60 16.43 -7.50
C ARG A 75 -15.77 15.54 -7.10
N GLN A 76 -15.51 14.24 -6.85
CA GLN A 76 -16.53 13.25 -6.51
C GLN A 76 -16.92 13.28 -5.02
N PHE A 77 -15.93 13.38 -4.15
CA PHE A 77 -16.12 13.24 -2.71
C PHE A 77 -16.02 14.56 -1.92
N GLY A 78 -15.61 15.64 -2.56
CA GLY A 78 -15.36 16.94 -1.93
C GLY A 78 -14.01 17.01 -1.20
N SER A 79 -13.64 16.00 -0.47
CA SER A 79 -12.36 15.88 0.26
C SER A 79 -12.07 14.42 0.59
N PHE A 80 -10.86 14.17 1.11
CA PHE A 80 -10.46 12.89 1.70
C PHE A 80 -9.48 13.13 2.85
N ASP A 81 -9.44 12.19 3.79
CA ASP A 81 -8.62 12.24 5.02
C ASP A 81 -7.64 11.07 5.14
N THR A 82 -7.80 10.04 4.32
CA THR A 82 -7.00 8.82 4.42
C THR A 82 -6.35 8.49 3.08
N LEU A 83 -5.04 8.25 3.11
CA LEU A 83 -4.24 7.87 1.95
C LEU A 83 -3.52 6.54 2.20
N ILE A 84 -3.76 5.55 1.33
CA ILE A 84 -3.05 4.26 1.34
C ILE A 84 -2.14 4.18 0.11
N ASN A 85 -0.84 4.34 0.32
CA ASN A 85 0.19 4.13 -0.68
C ASN A 85 0.51 2.62 -0.76
N ASN A 86 -0.29 1.88 -1.54
CA ASN A 86 -0.13 0.44 -1.70
C ASN A 86 0.45 0.05 -3.08
N ALA A 87 0.24 0.86 -4.12
CA ALA A 87 0.78 0.56 -5.45
C ALA A 87 2.29 0.31 -5.39
N ALA A 88 2.72 -0.82 -5.92
CA ALA A 88 4.11 -1.23 -5.95
C ALA A 88 4.34 -2.26 -7.05
N ILE A 89 5.60 -2.41 -7.45
CA ILE A 89 6.07 -3.52 -8.26
C ILE A 89 7.19 -4.27 -7.53
N THR A 90 7.43 -5.51 -7.93
CA THR A 90 8.52 -6.33 -7.41
C THR A 90 9.55 -6.62 -8.49
N GLN A 91 10.69 -7.19 -8.11
CA GLN A 91 11.66 -7.78 -9.02
C GLN A 91 11.62 -9.30 -8.93
N LYS A 92 11.92 -9.99 -10.03
CA LYS A 92 12.24 -11.42 -9.97
C LYS A 92 13.60 -11.61 -9.30
N PRO A 93 13.76 -12.66 -8.47
CA PRO A 93 15.05 -12.94 -7.85
C PRO A 93 16.14 -13.17 -8.88
N LYS A 94 17.22 -12.40 -8.82
CA LYS A 94 18.40 -12.55 -9.68
C LYS A 94 19.67 -12.02 -9.01
N ARG A 95 20.84 -12.37 -9.56
CA ARG A 95 22.12 -11.84 -9.07
C ARG A 95 22.15 -10.32 -9.24
N ILE A 96 22.73 -9.60 -8.28
CA ILE A 96 22.76 -8.13 -8.26
C ILE A 96 23.28 -7.51 -9.57
N ALA A 97 24.37 -8.05 -10.09
CA ALA A 97 24.99 -7.59 -11.34
C ALA A 97 24.17 -7.90 -12.63
N LYS A 98 23.04 -8.59 -12.50
CA LYS A 98 22.15 -8.91 -13.64
C LYS A 98 20.89 -8.02 -13.67
N THR A 99 20.71 -7.14 -12.71
CA THR A 99 19.64 -6.15 -12.74
C THR A 99 20.07 -4.99 -13.62
N THR A 100 19.21 -4.63 -14.57
CA THR A 100 19.48 -3.49 -15.47
C THR A 100 19.12 -2.17 -14.80
N GLU A 101 19.73 -1.07 -15.23
CA GLU A 101 19.41 0.27 -14.75
C GLU A 101 17.93 0.61 -14.93
N ALA A 102 17.37 0.31 -16.10
CA ALA A 102 15.96 0.53 -16.38
C ALA A 102 15.00 -0.22 -15.42
N GLU A 103 15.38 -1.42 -14.96
CA GLU A 103 14.59 -2.14 -13.95
C GLU A 103 14.65 -1.46 -12.59
N ILE A 104 15.83 -0.93 -12.22
CA ILE A 104 16.01 -0.16 -10.99
C ILE A 104 15.19 1.13 -11.05
N ASP A 105 15.32 1.89 -12.12
CA ASP A 105 14.62 3.16 -12.32
C ASP A 105 13.11 2.96 -12.23
N ARG A 106 12.57 1.96 -12.93
CA ARG A 106 11.15 1.64 -12.88
C ARG A 106 10.69 1.25 -11.47
N LEU A 107 11.48 0.45 -10.76
CA LEU A 107 11.15 -0.01 -9.41
C LEU A 107 11.12 1.18 -8.43
N PHE A 108 12.09 2.08 -8.52
CA PHE A 108 12.15 3.27 -7.67
C PHE A 108 11.08 4.30 -8.06
N ALA A 109 10.78 4.45 -9.36
CA ALA A 109 9.71 5.33 -9.82
C ALA A 109 8.35 4.92 -9.23
N VAL A 110 8.04 3.61 -9.20
CA VAL A 110 6.76 3.11 -8.69
C VAL A 110 6.77 3.01 -7.16
N ASN A 111 7.80 2.45 -6.54
CA ASN A 111 7.76 2.13 -5.11
C ASN A 111 8.11 3.31 -4.19
N ILE A 112 8.85 4.29 -4.69
CA ILE A 112 9.36 5.42 -3.89
C ILE A 112 8.86 6.76 -4.42
N LYS A 113 9.12 7.06 -5.71
CA LYS A 113 8.79 8.36 -6.28
C LYS A 113 7.28 8.59 -6.31
N SER A 114 6.47 7.53 -6.38
CA SER A 114 5.02 7.62 -6.22
C SER A 114 4.61 8.25 -4.88
N ILE A 115 5.30 7.93 -3.78
CA ILE A 115 5.02 8.53 -2.46
C ILE A 115 5.28 10.05 -2.50
N TYR A 116 6.35 10.47 -3.18
CA TYR A 116 6.59 11.90 -3.43
C TYR A 116 5.45 12.56 -4.22
N HIS A 117 4.99 11.93 -5.31
CA HIS A 117 3.88 12.47 -6.09
C HIS A 117 2.59 12.55 -5.26
N MET A 118 2.28 11.48 -4.51
CA MET A 118 1.13 11.49 -3.60
C MET A 118 1.27 12.57 -2.52
N ALA A 119 2.46 12.74 -1.93
CA ALA A 119 2.69 13.78 -0.94
C ALA A 119 2.45 15.18 -1.54
N THR A 120 2.95 15.43 -2.76
CA THR A 120 2.80 16.72 -3.45
C THR A 120 1.33 17.07 -3.72
N HIS A 121 0.53 16.12 -4.18
CA HIS A 121 -0.83 16.38 -4.62
C HIS A 121 -1.90 16.11 -3.56
N ALA A 122 -1.72 15.09 -2.71
CA ALA A 122 -2.74 14.65 -1.75
C ALA A 122 -2.63 15.32 -0.37
N LEU A 123 -1.40 15.57 0.15
CA LEU A 123 -1.25 16.17 1.48
C LEU A 123 -1.88 17.57 1.60
N PRO A 124 -1.84 18.46 0.59
CA PRO A 124 -2.55 19.73 0.67
C PRO A 124 -4.06 19.59 0.92
N VAL A 125 -4.69 18.56 0.34
CA VAL A 125 -6.12 18.29 0.53
C VAL A 125 -6.39 17.80 1.96
N ILE A 126 -5.60 16.82 2.44
CA ILE A 126 -5.72 16.28 3.81
C ILE A 126 -5.47 17.39 4.85
N ARG A 127 -4.45 18.21 4.65
CA ARG A 127 -4.13 19.35 5.51
C ARG A 127 -5.28 20.35 5.58
N LYS A 128 -5.86 20.71 4.43
CA LYS A 128 -7.02 21.61 4.33
C LYS A 128 -8.26 21.01 5.01
N GLY A 129 -8.39 19.69 5.02
CA GLY A 129 -9.46 18.96 5.70
C GLY A 129 -9.32 18.90 7.23
N GLY A 130 -8.21 19.40 7.78
CA GLY A 130 -7.96 19.44 9.24
C GLY A 130 -7.15 18.27 9.80
N GLY A 131 -6.52 17.50 8.94
CA GLY A 131 -5.66 16.37 9.30
C GLY A 131 -6.16 15.03 8.76
N GLY A 132 -5.49 13.95 9.12
CA GLY A 132 -5.83 12.62 8.61
C GLY A 132 -4.78 11.54 8.85
N CYS A 133 -4.73 10.59 7.92
CA CYS A 133 -3.88 9.42 8.03
C CYS A 133 -3.24 9.04 6.68
N VAL A 134 -1.95 8.75 6.70
CA VAL A 134 -1.22 8.14 5.58
C VAL A 134 -0.72 6.76 6.02
N ILE A 135 -0.96 5.73 5.23
CA ILE A 135 -0.45 4.39 5.44
C ILE A 135 0.34 3.95 4.21
N ASN A 136 1.61 3.66 4.40
CA ASN A 136 2.50 3.17 3.35
C ASN A 136 2.61 1.64 3.44
N ILE A 137 2.35 0.91 2.36
CA ILE A 137 2.58 -0.53 2.33
C ILE A 137 4.05 -0.79 2.01
N ALA A 138 4.81 -1.10 3.06
CA ALA A 138 6.22 -1.46 3.00
C ALA A 138 6.40 -2.96 2.73
N SER A 139 7.21 -3.64 3.50
CA SER A 139 7.45 -5.09 3.50
C SER A 139 8.29 -5.45 4.73
N ILE A 140 8.24 -6.70 5.18
CA ILE A 140 9.24 -7.25 6.11
C ILE A 140 10.56 -7.57 5.42
N GLY A 141 10.61 -7.58 4.08
CA GLY A 141 11.80 -7.91 3.30
C GLY A 141 13.07 -7.13 3.70
N PRO A 142 13.01 -5.82 4.00
CA PRO A 142 14.18 -5.07 4.51
C PRO A 142 14.75 -5.58 5.84
N LEU A 143 13.89 -6.10 6.72
CA LEU A 143 14.31 -6.59 8.06
C LEU A 143 14.80 -8.04 8.04
N ARG A 144 14.40 -8.80 7.02
CA ARG A 144 14.83 -10.17 6.77
C ARG A 144 15.20 -10.33 5.29
N PRO A 145 16.26 -9.66 4.83
CA PRO A 145 16.60 -9.61 3.40
C PRO A 145 17.04 -10.97 2.88
N ARG A 146 16.53 -11.32 1.69
CA ARG A 146 16.95 -12.51 0.95
C ARG A 146 17.76 -12.12 -0.27
N GLY A 147 18.75 -12.95 -0.62
CA GLY A 147 19.49 -12.78 -1.87
C GLY A 147 18.54 -12.75 -3.08
N GLY A 148 18.92 -12.01 -4.10
CA GLY A 148 18.13 -11.86 -5.32
C GLY A 148 17.09 -10.73 -5.30
N MET A 149 16.71 -10.20 -4.13
CA MET A 149 15.68 -9.17 -3.96
C MET A 149 16.25 -7.80 -3.55
N HIS A 150 17.48 -7.52 -3.95
CA HIS A 150 18.28 -6.39 -3.46
C HIS A 150 17.58 -5.04 -3.60
N TRP A 151 17.14 -4.71 -4.81
CA TRP A 151 16.59 -3.41 -5.13
C TRP A 151 15.14 -3.25 -4.63
N TYR A 152 14.37 -4.34 -4.64
CA TYR A 152 13.05 -4.35 -4.01
C TYR A 152 13.17 -4.10 -2.49
N ASN A 153 14.07 -4.83 -1.80
CA ASN A 153 14.30 -4.62 -0.38
C ASN A 153 14.78 -3.19 -0.08
N ALA A 154 15.70 -2.66 -0.89
CA ALA A 154 16.15 -1.28 -0.77
C ALA A 154 15.01 -0.28 -0.93
N SER A 155 14.15 -0.47 -1.94
CA SER A 155 12.98 0.40 -2.12
C SER A 155 12.01 0.35 -0.93
N LYS A 156 11.77 -0.83 -0.36
CA LYS A 156 10.88 -0.98 0.80
C LYS A 156 11.52 -0.51 2.12
N ALA A 157 12.85 -0.57 2.25
CA ALA A 157 13.58 0.09 3.34
C ALA A 157 13.43 1.61 3.28
N ALA A 158 13.55 2.19 2.08
CA ALA A 158 13.30 3.62 1.88
C ALA A 158 11.87 4.01 2.29
N VAL A 159 10.85 3.21 1.96
CA VAL A 159 9.46 3.46 2.38
C VAL A 159 9.34 3.50 3.91
N ILE A 160 10.02 2.60 4.64
CA ILE A 160 10.01 2.60 6.11
C ILE A 160 10.61 3.91 6.65
N THR A 161 11.78 4.31 6.16
CA THR A 161 12.45 5.54 6.59
C THR A 161 11.65 6.78 6.21
N LEU A 162 11.08 6.84 5.00
CA LEU A 162 10.19 7.93 4.58
C LEU A 162 8.97 8.05 5.50
N THR A 163 8.40 6.93 5.92
CA THR A 163 7.27 6.92 6.87
C THR A 163 7.60 7.62 8.17
N MET A 164 8.77 7.35 8.75
CA MET A 164 9.23 7.98 10.00
C MET A 164 9.46 9.49 9.81
N SER A 165 10.14 9.86 8.71
CA SER A 165 10.41 11.27 8.40
C SER A 165 9.13 12.06 8.15
N MET A 166 8.19 11.49 7.37
CA MET A 166 6.89 12.11 7.11
C MET A 166 6.05 12.23 8.39
N ALA A 167 6.10 11.25 9.30
CA ALA A 167 5.40 11.32 10.57
C ALA A 167 5.87 12.49 11.42
N SER A 168 7.18 12.70 11.48
CA SER A 168 7.80 13.84 12.21
C SER A 168 7.39 15.18 11.60
N GLU A 169 7.44 15.30 10.27
CA GLU A 169 7.12 16.55 9.56
C GLU A 169 5.64 16.89 9.63
N LEU A 170 4.75 15.91 9.49
CA LEU A 170 3.32 16.12 9.31
C LEU A 170 2.51 16.10 10.63
N ALA A 171 3.14 15.80 11.76
CA ALA A 171 2.48 15.79 13.06
C ALA A 171 1.82 17.13 13.41
N PRO A 172 2.45 18.32 13.16
CA PRO A 172 1.80 19.61 13.39
C PRO A 172 0.53 19.83 12.58
N ASP A 173 0.41 19.18 11.42
CA ASP A 173 -0.76 19.21 10.53
C ASP A 173 -1.85 18.23 10.98
N LYS A 174 -1.69 17.53 12.11
CA LYS A 174 -2.56 16.46 12.60
C LYS A 174 -2.69 15.28 11.62
N ILE A 175 -1.63 14.98 10.87
CA ILE A 175 -1.56 13.87 9.94
C ILE A 175 -0.67 12.78 10.56
N ARG A 176 -1.25 11.62 10.85
CA ARG A 176 -0.49 10.43 11.26
C ARG A 176 0.06 9.72 10.03
N VAL A 177 1.29 9.25 10.11
CA VAL A 177 1.91 8.48 9.02
C VAL A 177 2.49 7.19 9.58
N ASN A 178 2.03 6.04 9.08
CA ASN A 178 2.51 4.74 9.48
C ASN A 178 2.78 3.86 8.27
N ALA A 179 3.50 2.76 8.47
CA ALA A 179 3.68 1.73 7.47
C ALA A 179 3.11 0.39 7.95
N ILE A 180 2.70 -0.44 7.00
CA ILE A 180 2.45 -1.87 7.23
C ILE A 180 3.55 -2.63 6.51
N GLY A 181 4.13 -3.64 7.17
CA GLY A 181 5.14 -4.54 6.62
C GLY A 181 4.58 -5.95 6.39
N PRO A 182 3.97 -6.25 5.23
CA PRO A 182 3.48 -7.58 4.92
C PRO A 182 4.60 -8.60 4.77
N ALA A 183 4.30 -9.87 5.12
CA ALA A 183 4.97 -11.01 4.54
C ALA A 183 4.44 -11.28 3.12
N ILE A 184 5.02 -12.29 2.47
CA ILE A 184 4.52 -12.75 1.17
C ILE A 184 3.14 -13.39 1.33
N GLY A 185 2.24 -13.12 0.38
CA GLY A 185 0.89 -13.67 0.32
C GLY A 185 0.53 -14.18 -1.07
N ARG A 186 -0.61 -14.88 -1.17
CA ARG A 186 -1.20 -15.32 -2.44
C ARG A 186 -1.84 -14.14 -3.16
N THR A 187 -1.01 -13.31 -3.77
CA THR A 187 -1.41 -12.13 -4.52
C THR A 187 -0.77 -12.17 -5.91
N PRO A 188 -1.27 -11.42 -6.90
CA PRO A 188 -0.60 -11.33 -8.20
C PRO A 188 0.89 -10.96 -8.09
N MET A 189 1.25 -10.07 -7.15
CA MET A 189 2.64 -9.74 -6.88
C MET A 189 3.42 -10.93 -6.30
N GLY A 190 2.82 -11.69 -5.37
CA GLY A 190 3.44 -12.88 -4.79
C GLY A 190 3.74 -13.93 -5.86
N HIS A 191 2.78 -14.21 -6.74
CA HIS A 191 2.97 -15.13 -7.86
C HIS A 191 4.03 -14.63 -8.85
N SER A 192 4.09 -13.34 -9.15
CA SER A 192 5.07 -12.77 -10.10
C SER A 192 6.54 -12.88 -9.65
N MET A 193 6.79 -13.24 -8.39
CA MET A 193 8.14 -13.46 -7.86
C MET A 193 8.75 -14.80 -8.28
N PHE A 194 7.98 -15.71 -8.85
CA PHE A 194 8.40 -17.06 -9.20
C PHE A 194 8.14 -17.36 -10.67
N ASP A 195 8.88 -18.32 -11.20
CA ASP A 195 8.64 -18.93 -12.51
C ASP A 195 8.10 -20.36 -12.31
N GLY A 196 7.37 -20.89 -13.28
CA GLY A 196 6.80 -22.23 -13.24
C GLY A 196 5.59 -22.34 -12.31
N ASP A 197 5.53 -23.40 -11.50
CA ASP A 197 4.44 -23.62 -10.53
C ASP A 197 4.60 -22.67 -9.34
N THR A 198 3.94 -21.51 -9.45
CA THR A 198 4.01 -20.44 -8.46
C THR A 198 3.28 -20.78 -7.17
N ASP A 199 2.24 -21.63 -7.21
CA ASP A 199 1.52 -22.07 -6.02
C ASP A 199 2.40 -23.01 -5.18
N ALA A 200 3.05 -24.00 -5.81
CA ALA A 200 4.01 -24.85 -5.11
C ALA A 200 5.20 -24.06 -4.52
N ALA A 201 5.64 -23.01 -5.20
CA ALA A 201 6.68 -22.13 -4.67
C ALA A 201 6.22 -21.34 -3.44
N LEU A 202 4.97 -20.86 -3.45
CA LEU A 202 4.36 -20.17 -2.32
C LEU A 202 4.10 -21.13 -1.14
N ASP A 203 3.65 -22.35 -1.40
CA ASP A 203 3.42 -23.37 -0.37
C ASP A 203 4.68 -23.69 0.44
N LYS A 204 5.85 -23.74 -0.21
CA LYS A 204 7.13 -23.92 0.48
C LYS A 204 7.45 -22.79 1.48
N LEU A 205 6.82 -21.63 1.34
CA LEU A 205 7.02 -20.50 2.25
C LEU A 205 6.09 -20.55 3.46
N VAL A 206 5.07 -21.38 3.47
CA VAL A 206 4.15 -21.57 4.61
C VAL A 206 4.93 -21.93 5.88
N SER A 207 5.92 -22.83 5.77
CA SER A 207 6.76 -23.25 6.90
C SER A 207 7.63 -22.12 7.49
N THR A 208 7.74 -20.99 6.80
CA THR A 208 8.48 -19.81 7.29
C THR A 208 7.63 -18.85 8.10
N SER A 209 6.33 -19.14 8.28
CA SER A 209 5.39 -18.41 9.12
C SER A 209 5.08 -19.24 10.36
N LEU A 210 5.22 -18.66 11.56
CA LEU A 210 4.86 -19.34 12.82
C LEU A 210 3.37 -19.66 12.90
N LEU A 211 2.51 -18.87 12.25
CA LEU A 211 1.07 -19.10 12.19
C LEU A 211 0.65 -20.14 11.15
N GLY A 212 1.60 -20.80 10.46
CA GLY A 212 1.36 -21.95 9.57
C GLY A 212 0.57 -21.61 8.29
N ARG A 213 0.52 -20.36 7.87
CA ARG A 213 -0.11 -19.94 6.62
C ARG A 213 0.57 -18.72 6.01
N LEU A 214 0.29 -18.44 4.76
CA LEU A 214 0.70 -17.19 4.11
C LEU A 214 -0.18 -16.02 4.54
N CYS A 215 0.32 -14.80 4.28
CA CYS A 215 -0.42 -13.57 4.52
C CYS A 215 -1.55 -13.44 3.49
N GLU A 216 -2.75 -13.17 3.97
CA GLU A 216 -3.93 -12.93 3.14
C GLU A 216 -4.26 -11.43 3.05
N PRO A 217 -4.99 -10.97 2.01
CA PRO A 217 -5.41 -9.59 1.89
C PRO A 217 -6.16 -9.05 3.12
N GLU A 218 -6.92 -9.89 3.79
CA GLU A 218 -7.71 -9.57 4.98
C GLU A 218 -6.84 -9.27 6.20
N ASP A 219 -5.65 -9.88 6.31
CA ASP A 219 -4.71 -9.60 7.39
C ASP A 219 -4.20 -8.16 7.29
N ILE A 220 -3.82 -7.75 6.06
CA ILE A 220 -3.34 -6.41 5.78
C ILE A 220 -4.48 -5.39 5.89
N ALA A 221 -5.67 -5.73 5.41
CA ALA A 221 -6.84 -4.89 5.50
C ALA A 221 -7.23 -4.59 6.96
N SER A 222 -7.16 -5.59 7.84
CA SER A 222 -7.47 -5.44 9.27
C SER A 222 -6.48 -4.50 9.97
N ALA A 223 -5.19 -4.62 9.67
CA ALA A 223 -4.16 -3.71 10.17
C ALA A 223 -4.36 -2.28 9.61
N ALA A 224 -4.72 -2.15 8.34
CA ALA A 224 -4.98 -0.85 7.71
C ALA A 224 -6.20 -0.16 8.33
N VAL A 225 -7.28 -0.89 8.61
CA VAL A 225 -8.46 -0.35 9.33
C VAL A 225 -8.06 0.14 10.72
N TYR A 226 -7.28 -0.63 11.48
CA TYR A 226 -6.79 -0.16 12.79
C TYR A 226 -6.02 1.15 12.65
N LEU A 227 -5.00 1.20 11.80
CA LEU A 227 -4.16 2.38 11.65
C LEU A 227 -4.91 3.61 11.10
N ALA A 228 -5.96 3.41 10.28
CA ALA A 228 -6.78 4.48 9.73
C ALA A 228 -7.84 4.97 10.72
N SER A 229 -8.25 4.16 11.69
CA SER A 229 -9.29 4.49 12.66
C SER A 229 -8.78 5.39 13.80
N ASP A 230 -9.72 5.90 14.59
CA ASP A 230 -9.43 6.70 15.77
C ASP A 230 -8.81 5.87 16.92
N ASP A 231 -8.93 4.51 16.87
CA ASP A 231 -8.27 3.60 17.81
C ASP A 231 -6.73 3.72 17.74
N ALA A 232 -6.19 4.19 16.60
CA ALA A 232 -4.77 4.45 16.40
C ALA A 232 -4.40 5.94 16.55
N SER A 233 -5.21 6.74 17.26
CA SER A 233 -5.01 8.19 17.40
C SER A 233 -3.65 8.58 18.00
N TYR A 234 -3.01 7.69 18.77
CA TYR A 234 -1.69 7.90 19.37
C TYR A 234 -0.58 7.05 18.69
N VAL A 235 -0.83 6.58 17.45
CA VAL A 235 0.12 5.75 16.69
C VAL A 235 0.56 6.49 15.43
N THR A 236 1.84 6.88 15.38
CA THR A 236 2.46 7.49 14.21
C THR A 236 3.96 7.15 14.14
N GLY A 237 4.54 7.11 12.95
CA GLY A 237 5.97 6.87 12.72
C GLY A 237 6.40 5.41 12.84
N ILE A 238 5.48 4.44 12.93
CA ILE A 238 5.83 3.03 13.04
C ILE A 238 5.74 2.29 11.70
N MET A 239 6.46 1.17 11.62
CA MET A 239 6.18 0.10 10.67
C MET A 239 5.62 -1.09 11.47
N LEU A 240 4.36 -1.44 11.22
CA LEU A 240 3.66 -2.57 11.83
C LEU A 240 3.89 -3.83 10.98
N PRO A 241 4.66 -4.83 11.43
CA PRO A 241 4.78 -6.11 10.75
C PRO A 241 3.45 -6.87 10.80
N VAL A 242 3.02 -7.38 9.64
CA VAL A 242 1.88 -8.30 9.52
C VAL A 242 2.38 -9.52 8.75
N ASP A 243 3.01 -10.43 9.45
CA ASP A 243 3.91 -11.42 8.85
C ASP A 243 3.77 -12.85 9.41
N GLY A 244 2.81 -13.08 10.30
CA GLY A 244 2.61 -14.39 10.92
C GLY A 244 3.80 -14.86 11.76
N GLY A 245 4.61 -13.93 12.30
CA GLY A 245 5.79 -14.23 13.10
C GLY A 245 7.05 -14.54 12.26
N ARG A 246 7.01 -14.32 10.96
CA ARG A 246 8.12 -14.65 10.06
C ARG A 246 9.44 -13.95 10.39
N LEU A 247 9.41 -12.76 10.99
CA LEU A 247 10.62 -12.04 11.38
C LEU A 247 11.39 -12.72 12.51
N VAL A 248 10.72 -13.52 13.31
CA VAL A 248 11.28 -14.19 14.50
C VAL A 248 11.35 -15.72 14.37
N ALA A 249 10.98 -16.24 13.18
CA ALA A 249 11.05 -17.67 12.85
C ALA A 249 12.43 -18.10 12.33
#